data_822c9ca7cff3edc4986800b1160ae6e8
#
_entry.id   822c9ca7cff3edc4986800b1160ae6e8
#
_cell.length_a   1.000
_cell.length_b   1.000
_cell.length_c   1.000
_cell.angle_alpha   90.00
_cell.angle_beta   90.00
_cell.angle_gamma   90.00
#
_symmetry.space_group_name_H-M   'P 1'
#
loop_
_entity.id
_entity.type
_entity.pdbx_description
1 polymer ?
#
loop_
_entity_poly.entity_id
_entity_poly.type
_entity_poly.pdbx_seq_one_letter_code
_entity_poly.pdbx_strand_id
1 'polypeptide(L)'
;MYTTSSTRSPLKKASFSISCIAATIALLSGSHTFAAATGGFSTTDGGNVSGAKSFTASTYQQINTIIANAKLDANGSKVTGGAYPVIITYTGNEDSLINQMIKDHTVDSSGNCPKPRWSEAYRYVEIKEFTKGVIILGANGSSANFGIVVNKSSNVIVRNMKIGALAGASNDADMLRIDSGSNVWIDHNELFAVNNECKGSPDGDLTFESAIDIKKDSHNVTVSYNLIRDSKKVGLDGSSSSDIAGGREITFHHNIYRNVSARLPLQRGGWTHMYNNLYDGITDSGINVRQKGYALIESNWFQNAKNPVTCRYDSSNCGYWDLRNNNVRNPGDFATYNITWSSGGTIDATNWTTTAPFPISIPYSYSPVTPQCVKDKLASYAGVGKNNAQLTASACGGTTSSVAPSSVPTSSVAPSSRSSSSVISSVAPSSQSSSSVAATGSIALGATATNNSIVLSWSANNVTLGAQEVYRDTDADPAGRVRIASLAASVRLYTDSTAASGQTYYYWIKNTTSGVVTNSNAASARIGSTASSSVASSSASSSSGAPVLGGTGDYPSGFSKCADLGETCAVTSGDGWVAFGRKGKWVTKKVSVGGSIACTVAAFGSDPAGNPNKCSYKK
;
A
#
# COMPACT_ATOMS: atom_id res chain seq x y z
N MET A 1 71.56 48.20 -8.91
CA MET A 1 72.32 47.11 -9.56
C MET A 1 72.17 45.89 -8.67
N TYR A 2 71.34 44.96 -9.02
CA TYR A 2 71.48 43.55 -8.77
C TYR A 2 70.31 42.85 -9.49
N THR A 3 70.63 42.22 -10.57
CA THR A 3 69.74 41.35 -11.38
C THR A 3 69.66 40.00 -10.70
N THR A 4 68.43 39.48 -10.49
CA THR A 4 68.20 38.07 -10.16
C THR A 4 67.36 37.41 -11.25
N SER A 5 67.97 36.47 -11.89
CA SER A 5 67.45 35.56 -12.91
C SER A 5 66.46 34.61 -12.34
N SER A 6 65.27 34.52 -12.97
CA SER A 6 64.25 33.53 -12.67
C SER A 6 64.36 32.34 -13.61
N THR A 7 64.80 31.20 -13.09
CA THR A 7 64.76 29.91 -13.78
C THR A 7 63.43 29.20 -13.57
N ARG A 8 62.66 29.03 -14.64
CA ARG A 8 61.46 28.19 -14.65
C ARG A 8 61.89 26.72 -14.80
N SER A 9 61.43 25.88 -13.83
CA SER A 9 61.48 24.42 -13.95
C SER A 9 60.21 23.89 -14.66
N PRO A 10 60.38 22.84 -15.49
CA PRO A 10 59.19 22.29 -16.21
C PRO A 10 58.35 21.36 -15.35
N LEU A 11 57.04 21.55 -15.42
CA LEU A 11 56.03 20.68 -14.81
C LEU A 11 56.09 19.28 -15.44
N LYS A 12 56.37 18.27 -14.62
CA LYS A 12 56.22 16.85 -14.98
C LYS A 12 54.72 16.51 -15.02
N LYS A 13 54.23 16.04 -16.17
CA LYS A 13 52.93 15.40 -16.31
C LYS A 13 52.95 14.09 -15.54
N ALA A 14 52.14 13.99 -14.50
CA ALA A 14 51.86 12.74 -13.81
C ALA A 14 50.79 11.97 -14.61
N SER A 15 51.18 10.83 -15.17
CA SER A 15 50.26 9.87 -15.76
C SER A 15 49.59 9.12 -14.65
N PHE A 16 48.27 9.29 -14.49
CA PHE A 16 47.45 8.43 -13.64
C PHE A 16 47.15 7.14 -14.39
N SER A 17 47.79 6.06 -13.96
CA SER A 17 47.40 4.70 -14.38
C SER A 17 46.15 4.28 -13.65
N ILE A 18 45.05 4.12 -14.40
CA ILE A 18 43.80 3.51 -13.89
C ILE A 18 44.06 2.00 -13.82
N SER A 19 44.30 1.48 -12.63
CA SER A 19 44.29 0.05 -12.36
C SER A 19 42.84 -0.42 -12.34
N CYS A 20 42.40 -1.10 -13.42
CA CYS A 20 41.17 -1.89 -13.40
C CYS A 20 41.35 -3.07 -12.43
N ILE A 21 40.78 -2.97 -11.24
CA ILE A 21 40.56 -4.12 -10.38
C ILE A 21 39.32 -4.83 -10.93
N ALA A 22 39.55 -5.93 -11.64
CA ALA A 22 38.50 -6.86 -12.02
C ALA A 22 38.02 -7.57 -10.74
N ALA A 23 36.90 -7.09 -10.17
CA ALA A 23 36.22 -7.81 -9.13
C ALA A 23 35.45 -8.99 -9.78
N THR A 24 35.89 -10.19 -9.45
CA THR A 24 35.20 -11.43 -9.82
C THR A 24 33.83 -11.44 -9.16
N ILE A 25 32.80 -11.21 -9.96
CA ILE A 25 31.39 -11.33 -9.51
C ILE A 25 31.09 -12.80 -9.37
N ALA A 26 31.09 -13.33 -8.13
CA ALA A 26 30.45 -14.58 -7.81
C ALA A 26 28.94 -14.39 -7.95
N LEU A 27 28.35 -14.90 -9.02
CA LEU A 27 26.92 -15.01 -9.22
C LEU A 27 26.36 -16.01 -8.19
N LEU A 28 25.99 -15.53 -7.03
CA LEU A 28 25.05 -16.23 -6.16
C LEU A 28 23.64 -15.97 -6.76
N SER A 29 23.24 -16.82 -7.68
CA SER A 29 21.87 -16.92 -8.17
C SER A 29 20.98 -17.56 -7.10
N GLY A 30 20.74 -16.84 -6.02
CA GLY A 30 19.61 -17.09 -5.14
C GLY A 30 18.38 -16.51 -5.81
N SER A 31 17.48 -17.34 -6.31
CA SER A 31 16.16 -16.92 -6.76
C SER A 31 15.40 -16.34 -5.56
N HIS A 32 15.41 -15.01 -5.43
CA HIS A 32 14.58 -14.31 -4.47
C HIS A 32 13.14 -14.33 -4.97
N THR A 33 12.35 -15.29 -4.49
CA THR A 33 10.90 -15.30 -4.72
C THR A 33 10.26 -14.22 -3.85
N PHE A 34 10.01 -13.04 -4.39
CA PHE A 34 9.28 -11.96 -3.72
C PHE A 34 7.75 -12.09 -3.84
N ALA A 35 7.25 -13.29 -4.06
CA ALA A 35 5.83 -13.53 -4.32
C ALA A 35 4.96 -13.64 -3.05
N ALA A 36 5.36 -13.08 -1.92
CA ALA A 36 4.47 -12.99 -0.77
C ALA A 36 3.54 -11.77 -0.94
N ALA A 37 2.22 -11.99 -0.84
CA ALA A 37 1.26 -10.89 -0.76
C ALA A 37 1.60 -10.01 0.45
N THR A 38 1.53 -8.69 0.30
CA THR A 38 1.87 -7.75 1.39
C THR A 38 0.92 -7.82 2.57
N GLY A 39 -0.25 -8.42 2.42
CA GLY A 39 -1.30 -8.47 3.44
C GLY A 39 -1.95 -7.12 3.73
N GLY A 40 -1.76 -6.12 2.87
CA GLY A 40 -2.23 -4.77 3.10
C GLY A 40 -2.56 -3.99 1.83
N PHE A 41 -2.68 -2.69 1.95
CA PHE A 41 -2.99 -1.79 0.83
C PHE A 41 -1.91 -1.75 -0.24
N SER A 42 -0.63 -1.93 0.12
CA SER A 42 0.43 -2.04 -0.89
C SER A 42 0.32 -3.35 -1.67
N THR A 43 0.55 -3.28 -2.96
CA THR A 43 0.61 -4.44 -3.86
C THR A 43 1.98 -4.54 -4.52
N THR A 44 2.98 -3.83 -3.98
CA THR A 44 4.30 -3.73 -4.62
C THR A 44 5.07 -5.05 -4.60
N ASP A 45 5.72 -5.34 -5.71
CA ASP A 45 6.76 -6.35 -5.88
C ASP A 45 8.16 -5.73 -5.98
N GLY A 46 8.28 -4.43 -5.65
CA GLY A 46 9.52 -3.66 -5.81
C GLY A 46 9.75 -3.16 -7.24
N GLY A 47 8.70 -3.16 -8.08
CA GLY A 47 8.74 -2.63 -9.43
C GLY A 47 9.06 -3.64 -10.52
N ASN A 48 8.59 -4.88 -10.37
CA ASN A 48 8.83 -5.99 -11.29
C ASN A 48 10.29 -6.47 -11.30
N VAL A 49 10.55 -7.50 -10.59
CA VAL A 49 11.90 -8.09 -10.36
C VAL A 49 12.57 -8.57 -11.65
N SER A 50 11.79 -8.85 -12.70
CA SER A 50 12.29 -9.15 -14.04
C SER A 50 12.94 -7.89 -14.66
N GLY A 51 14.27 -7.94 -14.85
CA GLY A 51 15.05 -6.82 -15.36
C GLY A 51 15.62 -5.87 -14.29
N ALA A 52 15.40 -6.14 -13.02
CA ALA A 52 16.05 -5.41 -11.93
C ALA A 52 17.56 -5.68 -11.90
N LYS A 53 18.34 -4.64 -11.62
CA LYS A 53 19.78 -4.77 -11.41
C LYS A 53 20.08 -4.86 -9.92
N SER A 54 20.91 -5.84 -9.54
CA SER A 54 21.29 -6.08 -8.15
C SER A 54 22.64 -5.46 -7.83
N PHE A 55 22.72 -4.85 -6.64
CA PHE A 55 23.91 -4.16 -6.15
C PHE A 55 24.12 -4.49 -4.66
N THR A 56 25.37 -4.34 -4.21
CA THR A 56 25.73 -4.39 -2.79
C THR A 56 26.27 -3.03 -2.37
N ALA A 57 25.88 -2.57 -1.18
CA ALA A 57 26.35 -1.32 -0.59
C ALA A 57 26.64 -1.52 0.89
N SER A 58 27.69 -0.91 1.41
CA SER A 58 28.05 -0.92 2.84
C SER A 58 27.88 0.45 3.52
N THR A 59 27.52 1.48 2.76
CA THR A 59 27.25 2.84 3.27
C THR A 59 26.03 3.46 2.61
N TYR A 60 25.39 4.41 3.28
CA TYR A 60 24.26 5.14 2.71
C TYR A 60 24.63 5.96 1.46
N GLN A 61 25.87 6.46 1.38
CA GLN A 61 26.36 7.19 0.20
C GLN A 61 26.42 6.27 -1.03
N GLN A 62 26.85 5.02 -0.85
CA GLN A 62 26.85 4.04 -1.94
C GLN A 62 25.44 3.73 -2.40
N ILE A 63 24.46 3.59 -1.48
CA ILE A 63 23.04 3.39 -1.83
C ILE A 63 22.55 4.60 -2.65
N ASN A 64 22.80 5.83 -2.19
CA ASN A 64 22.42 7.05 -2.91
C ASN A 64 23.05 7.10 -4.31
N THR A 65 24.32 6.71 -4.45
CA THR A 65 25.01 6.64 -5.74
C THR A 65 24.35 5.62 -6.68
N ILE A 66 24.00 4.44 -6.19
CA ILE A 66 23.31 3.40 -6.97
C ILE A 66 21.95 3.92 -7.48
N ILE A 67 21.16 4.54 -6.59
CA ILE A 67 19.85 5.11 -6.95
C ILE A 67 20.01 6.23 -7.97
N ALA A 68 20.99 7.11 -7.82
CA ALA A 68 21.27 8.18 -8.76
C ALA A 68 21.65 7.63 -10.14
N ASN A 69 22.52 6.63 -10.20
CA ASN A 69 22.92 5.98 -11.44
C ASN A 69 21.77 5.23 -12.11
N ALA A 70 20.84 4.64 -11.34
CA ALA A 70 19.66 3.97 -11.85
C ALA A 70 18.66 4.93 -12.52
N LYS A 71 18.86 6.23 -12.40
CA LYS A 71 18.10 7.26 -13.13
C LYS A 71 18.71 7.63 -14.49
N LEU A 72 19.85 7.07 -14.84
CA LEU A 72 20.54 7.36 -16.09
C LEU A 72 20.33 6.21 -17.09
N ASP A 73 20.08 6.56 -18.35
CA ASP A 73 20.08 5.61 -19.46
C ASP A 73 21.52 5.22 -19.87
N ALA A 74 21.65 4.42 -20.92
CA ALA A 74 22.95 3.98 -21.43
C ALA A 74 23.83 5.13 -21.97
N ASN A 75 23.22 6.28 -22.28
CA ASN A 75 23.90 7.47 -22.79
C ASN A 75 24.21 8.47 -21.66
N GLY A 76 23.88 8.14 -20.40
CA GLY A 76 24.04 9.04 -19.26
C GLY A 76 22.96 10.12 -19.15
N SER A 77 21.88 10.03 -19.91
CA SER A 77 20.76 10.96 -19.84
C SER A 77 19.78 10.58 -18.74
N LYS A 78 19.26 11.57 -18.02
CA LYS A 78 18.32 11.36 -16.92
C LYS A 78 16.97 10.87 -17.42
N VAL A 79 16.46 9.77 -16.85
CA VAL A 79 15.17 9.16 -17.15
C VAL A 79 14.19 9.44 -16.01
N THR A 80 13.06 10.04 -16.34
CA THR A 80 11.99 10.29 -15.36
C THR A 80 11.48 8.96 -14.79
N GLY A 81 11.41 8.87 -13.47
CA GLY A 81 10.96 7.67 -12.77
C GLY A 81 12.00 6.54 -12.69
N GLY A 82 13.21 6.73 -13.23
CA GLY A 82 14.28 5.74 -13.24
C GLY A 82 14.39 4.98 -14.57
N ALA A 83 15.59 4.55 -14.94
CA ALA A 83 15.85 3.79 -16.16
C ALA A 83 15.57 2.29 -15.98
N TYR A 84 15.83 1.74 -14.80
CA TYR A 84 15.59 0.33 -14.46
C TYR A 84 15.33 0.17 -12.95
N PRO A 85 14.63 -0.90 -12.54
CA PRO A 85 14.45 -1.23 -11.11
C PRO A 85 15.78 -1.65 -10.48
N VAL A 86 15.94 -1.40 -9.17
CA VAL A 86 17.16 -1.78 -8.43
C VAL A 86 16.85 -2.60 -7.19
N ILE A 87 17.70 -3.60 -6.93
CA ILE A 87 17.75 -4.36 -5.69
C ILE A 87 19.11 -4.05 -5.03
N ILE A 88 19.08 -3.49 -3.83
CA ILE A 88 20.28 -3.08 -3.11
C ILE A 88 20.37 -3.88 -1.83
N THR A 89 21.40 -4.72 -1.70
CA THR A 89 21.71 -5.43 -0.45
C THR A 89 22.67 -4.57 0.36
N TYR A 90 22.21 -4.09 1.51
CA TYR A 90 23.03 -3.34 2.46
C TYR A 90 23.75 -4.30 3.39
N THR A 91 25.10 -4.18 3.45
CA THR A 91 25.98 -5.07 4.23
C THR A 91 26.78 -4.33 5.31
N GLY A 92 26.54 -3.02 5.48
CA GLY A 92 27.24 -2.23 6.50
C GLY A 92 26.85 -2.65 7.92
N ASN A 93 27.75 -2.38 8.87
CA ASN A 93 27.47 -2.56 10.28
C ASN A 93 27.89 -1.28 11.02
N GLU A 94 26.91 -0.57 11.55
CA GLU A 94 27.09 0.68 12.29
C GLU A 94 26.73 0.51 13.79
N ASP A 95 26.76 -0.71 14.33
CA ASP A 95 26.41 -0.98 15.74
C ASP A 95 27.24 -0.16 16.73
N SER A 96 28.52 0.07 16.45
CA SER A 96 29.37 0.92 17.31
C SER A 96 28.87 2.36 17.38
N LEU A 97 28.45 2.93 16.25
CA LEU A 97 27.88 4.28 16.20
C LEU A 97 26.50 4.33 16.87
N ILE A 98 25.64 3.35 16.60
CA ILE A 98 24.32 3.23 17.25
C ILE A 98 24.48 3.16 18.78
N ASN A 99 25.37 2.30 19.27
CA ASN A 99 25.62 2.16 20.71
C ASN A 99 26.18 3.45 21.33
N GLN A 100 27.02 4.18 20.60
CA GLN A 100 27.52 5.48 21.05
C GLN A 100 26.37 6.51 21.15
N MET A 101 25.49 6.57 20.13
CA MET A 101 24.32 7.46 20.14
C MET A 101 23.38 7.15 21.32
N ILE A 102 23.12 5.87 21.57
CA ILE A 102 22.32 5.44 22.72
C ILE A 102 22.96 5.92 24.02
N LYS A 103 24.25 5.65 24.22
CA LYS A 103 24.98 6.04 25.42
C LYS A 103 24.98 7.56 25.64
N ASP A 104 25.22 8.31 24.57
CA ASP A 104 25.32 9.78 24.64
C ASP A 104 24.00 10.46 24.94
N HIS A 105 22.88 9.86 24.51
CA HIS A 105 21.56 10.50 24.52
C HIS A 105 20.51 9.80 25.40
N THR A 106 20.91 8.87 26.26
CA THR A 106 20.06 8.26 27.28
C THR A 106 20.22 9.01 28.60
N VAL A 107 19.10 9.32 29.26
CA VAL A 107 19.11 9.83 30.63
C VAL A 107 19.65 8.75 31.57
N ASP A 108 20.68 9.08 32.32
CA ASP A 108 21.31 8.15 33.28
C ASP A 108 20.45 7.92 34.53
N SER A 109 20.88 7.03 35.41
CA SER A 109 20.19 6.71 36.66
C SER A 109 20.08 7.87 37.65
N SER A 110 20.90 8.91 37.48
CA SER A 110 20.88 10.14 38.28
C SER A 110 20.03 11.24 37.65
N GLY A 111 19.41 10.98 36.51
CA GLY A 111 18.60 11.96 35.78
C GLY A 111 19.39 12.92 34.92
N ASN A 112 20.69 12.68 34.68
CA ASN A 112 21.54 13.51 33.86
C ASN A 112 21.59 13.00 32.42
N CYS A 113 21.90 13.91 31.49
CA CYS A 113 22.13 13.60 30.08
C CYS A 113 23.62 13.78 29.75
N PRO A 114 24.32 12.74 29.28
CA PRO A 114 25.72 12.86 28.87
C PRO A 114 25.92 13.91 27.77
N LYS A 115 25.01 13.92 26.77
CA LYS A 115 24.93 14.97 25.75
C LYS A 115 23.50 15.53 25.65
N PRO A 116 23.15 16.54 26.47
CA PRO A 116 21.78 17.08 26.47
C PRO A 116 21.43 17.89 25.22
N ARG A 117 22.43 18.26 24.41
CA ARG A 117 22.29 18.91 23.11
C ARG A 117 23.04 18.08 22.09
N TRP A 118 22.40 17.86 20.96
CA TRP A 118 23.03 17.17 19.85
C TRP A 118 23.08 18.11 18.62
N SER A 119 24.08 17.90 17.78
CA SER A 119 24.33 18.67 16.55
C SER A 119 24.62 17.73 15.36
N GLU A 120 24.19 16.49 15.47
CA GLU A 120 24.45 15.47 14.47
C GLU A 120 23.71 15.78 13.17
N ALA A 121 24.38 15.68 12.05
CA ALA A 121 23.75 15.83 10.76
C ALA A 121 22.87 14.63 10.43
N TYR A 122 21.69 14.89 9.86
CA TYR A 122 20.83 13.83 9.39
C TYR A 122 21.47 13.07 8.22
N ARG A 123 21.73 11.80 8.44
CA ARG A 123 22.28 10.86 7.45
C ARG A 123 21.11 10.07 6.85
N TYR A 124 20.96 10.10 5.53
CA TYR A 124 19.81 9.41 4.90
C TYR A 124 20.08 8.97 3.47
N VAL A 125 19.32 7.96 3.07
CA VAL A 125 19.12 7.55 1.68
C VAL A 125 17.89 8.25 1.15
N GLU A 126 17.94 8.93 0.00
CA GLU A 126 16.76 9.51 -0.64
C GLU A 126 16.39 8.75 -1.92
N ILE A 127 15.20 8.12 -1.89
CA ILE A 127 14.53 7.56 -3.06
C ILE A 127 13.55 8.62 -3.55
N LYS A 128 13.99 9.49 -4.47
CA LYS A 128 13.19 10.63 -4.93
C LYS A 128 12.78 10.47 -6.36
N GLU A 129 11.47 10.69 -6.65
CA GLU A 129 10.93 10.65 -8.02
C GLU A 129 11.37 9.39 -8.77
N PHE A 130 11.22 8.22 -8.14
CA PHE A 130 11.62 6.92 -8.67
C PHE A 130 10.39 5.98 -8.70
N THR A 131 9.98 5.54 -9.87
CA THR A 131 8.75 4.75 -10.06
C THR A 131 8.98 3.36 -10.65
N LYS A 132 10.21 3.08 -11.12
CA LYS A 132 10.57 1.76 -11.67
C LYS A 132 10.65 0.67 -10.62
N GLY A 133 10.93 1.04 -9.38
CA GLY A 133 11.02 0.14 -8.24
C GLY A 133 12.39 0.13 -7.60
N VAL A 134 12.40 0.17 -6.26
CA VAL A 134 13.60 0.09 -5.43
C VAL A 134 13.35 -0.90 -4.30
N ILE A 135 14.23 -1.87 -4.16
CA ILE A 135 14.26 -2.78 -3.03
C ILE A 135 15.56 -2.53 -2.25
N ILE A 136 15.44 -2.19 -0.98
CA ILE A 136 16.57 -2.11 -0.04
C ILE A 136 16.44 -3.27 0.94
N LEU A 137 17.44 -4.16 0.94
CA LEU A 137 17.50 -5.35 1.79
C LEU A 137 18.69 -5.24 2.75
N GLY A 138 18.46 -5.34 4.04
CA GLY A 138 19.54 -5.53 5.00
C GLY A 138 20.07 -6.97 4.94
N ALA A 139 21.38 -7.15 4.82
CA ALA A 139 22.02 -8.44 5.03
C ALA A 139 21.92 -8.85 6.51
N ASN A 140 21.93 -10.15 6.78
CA ASN A 140 21.95 -10.62 8.18
C ASN A 140 23.19 -10.10 8.90
N GLY A 141 23.00 -9.50 10.07
CA GLY A 141 24.05 -8.88 10.87
C GLY A 141 24.44 -7.46 10.42
N SER A 142 23.78 -6.89 9.40
CA SER A 142 23.91 -5.49 9.06
C SER A 142 23.16 -4.58 10.03
N SER A 143 23.66 -3.34 10.20
CA SER A 143 22.98 -2.31 10.98
C SER A 143 23.27 -0.92 10.41
N ALA A 144 22.33 -0.01 10.55
CA ALA A 144 22.33 1.31 9.95
C ALA A 144 22.04 2.41 10.99
N ASN A 145 22.83 3.48 10.96
CA ASN A 145 22.54 4.73 11.64
C ASN A 145 22.27 5.83 10.61
N PHE A 146 21.35 5.56 9.71
CA PHE A 146 20.85 6.50 8.71
C PHE A 146 19.38 6.19 8.39
N GLY A 147 18.62 7.21 7.98
CA GLY A 147 17.24 7.07 7.58
C GLY A 147 17.07 6.74 6.10
N ILE A 148 15.85 6.33 5.72
CA ILE A 148 15.44 6.13 4.33
C ILE A 148 14.22 6.98 4.06
N VAL A 149 14.32 7.87 3.07
CA VAL A 149 13.27 8.80 2.66
C VAL A 149 12.75 8.39 1.28
N VAL A 150 11.47 8.04 1.21
CA VAL A 150 10.75 7.79 -0.03
C VAL A 150 9.99 9.05 -0.39
N ASN A 151 10.44 9.79 -1.41
CA ASN A 151 9.90 11.08 -1.78
C ASN A 151 9.35 11.05 -3.22
N LYS A 152 8.03 11.23 -3.39
CA LYS A 152 7.36 11.19 -4.69
C LYS A 152 7.75 9.96 -5.54
N SER A 153 7.86 8.82 -4.88
CA SER A 153 8.33 7.56 -5.47
C SER A 153 7.32 6.46 -5.25
N SER A 154 7.39 5.42 -6.07
CA SER A 154 6.48 4.28 -5.97
C SER A 154 7.22 2.95 -6.15
N ASN A 155 6.55 1.85 -5.76
CA ASN A 155 7.08 0.49 -5.84
C ASN A 155 8.38 0.32 -5.03
N VAL A 156 8.34 0.69 -3.76
CA VAL A 156 9.49 0.62 -2.86
C VAL A 156 9.29 -0.45 -1.80
N ILE A 157 10.30 -1.29 -1.60
CA ILE A 157 10.38 -2.25 -0.50
C ILE A 157 11.61 -1.94 0.35
N VAL A 158 11.41 -1.79 1.67
CA VAL A 158 12.49 -1.71 2.66
C VAL A 158 12.34 -2.89 3.59
N ARG A 159 13.31 -3.80 3.58
CA ARG A 159 13.20 -5.07 4.29
C ARG A 159 14.47 -5.47 5.01
N ASN A 160 14.33 -6.15 6.14
CA ASN A 160 15.41 -6.72 6.95
C ASN A 160 16.49 -5.70 7.36
N MET A 161 16.13 -4.42 7.49
CA MET A 161 17.02 -3.35 7.93
C MET A 161 16.93 -3.19 9.45
N LYS A 162 18.09 -3.21 10.12
CA LYS A 162 18.23 -2.81 11.52
C LYS A 162 18.66 -1.35 11.56
N ILE A 163 17.75 -0.43 11.87
CA ILE A 163 18.02 1.00 11.93
C ILE A 163 17.89 1.46 13.38
N GLY A 164 18.95 2.02 13.94
CA GLY A 164 19.01 2.35 15.35
C GLY A 164 19.51 3.75 15.67
N ALA A 165 18.92 4.35 16.70
CA ALA A 165 19.34 5.56 17.40
C ALA A 165 19.80 6.69 16.45
N LEU A 166 18.96 7.00 15.46
CA LEU A 166 19.22 8.06 14.48
C LEU A 166 18.91 9.41 15.12
N ALA A 167 19.94 10.11 15.58
CA ALA A 167 19.80 11.46 16.10
C ALA A 167 19.57 12.47 14.97
N GLY A 168 18.93 13.58 15.27
CA GLY A 168 18.67 14.63 14.28
C GLY A 168 17.23 15.17 14.29
N ALA A 169 16.55 15.17 15.45
CA ALA A 169 15.17 15.63 15.55
C ALA A 169 14.91 17.02 14.97
N SER A 170 15.86 17.95 15.13
CA SER A 170 15.75 19.30 14.52
C SER A 170 15.78 19.29 12.99
N ASN A 171 16.14 18.19 12.36
CA ASN A 171 16.22 18.02 10.91
C ASN A 171 15.18 17.02 10.37
N ASP A 172 14.14 16.71 11.13
CA ASP A 172 13.16 15.67 10.74
C ASP A 172 13.84 14.30 10.46
N ALA A 173 14.76 13.89 11.31
CA ALA A 173 15.57 12.68 11.13
C ALA A 173 14.79 11.40 11.45
N ASP A 174 13.71 11.16 10.71
CA ASP A 174 12.94 9.93 10.80
C ASP A 174 13.75 8.73 10.30
N MET A 175 13.57 7.56 10.91
CA MET A 175 14.24 6.34 10.43
C MET A 175 13.70 5.92 9.06
N LEU A 176 12.39 5.94 8.89
CA LEU A 176 11.73 5.71 7.61
C LEU A 176 10.70 6.82 7.39
N ARG A 177 10.80 7.52 6.27
CA ARG A 177 9.86 8.58 5.91
C ARG A 177 9.32 8.40 4.51
N ILE A 178 8.00 8.52 4.36
CA ILE A 178 7.31 8.46 3.08
C ILE A 178 6.59 9.79 2.87
N ASP A 179 7.05 10.57 1.88
CA ASP A 179 6.50 11.86 1.48
C ASP A 179 5.89 11.75 0.08
N SER A 180 4.58 11.79 -0.07
CA SER A 180 3.88 11.62 -1.36
C SER A 180 4.33 10.35 -2.10
N GLY A 181 4.62 9.29 -1.35
CA GLY A 181 4.99 7.99 -1.88
C GLY A 181 3.77 7.08 -2.05
N SER A 182 3.84 6.15 -2.99
CA SER A 182 2.76 5.19 -3.20
C SER A 182 3.27 3.78 -3.43
N ASN A 183 2.44 2.81 -3.05
CA ASN A 183 2.78 1.41 -3.21
C ASN A 183 4.12 1.05 -2.55
N VAL A 184 4.20 1.28 -1.23
CA VAL A 184 5.42 1.09 -0.42
C VAL A 184 5.20 -0.04 0.59
N TRP A 185 6.19 -0.89 0.75
CA TRP A 185 6.18 -1.98 1.72
C TRP A 185 7.39 -1.92 2.66
N ILE A 186 7.12 -1.70 3.94
CA ILE A 186 8.11 -1.68 5.02
C ILE A 186 7.95 -2.98 5.81
N ASP A 187 8.91 -3.89 5.70
CA ASP A 187 8.71 -5.28 6.10
C ASP A 187 9.91 -5.90 6.82
N HIS A 188 9.67 -6.61 7.91
CA HIS A 188 10.69 -7.33 8.69
C HIS A 188 11.90 -6.47 9.12
N ASN A 189 11.71 -5.20 9.43
CA ASN A 189 12.77 -4.34 9.93
C ASN A 189 12.80 -4.32 11.46
N GLU A 190 13.92 -3.91 12.03
CA GLU A 190 14.05 -3.54 13.43
C GLU A 190 14.38 -2.04 13.52
N LEU A 191 13.48 -1.28 14.15
CA LEU A 191 13.58 0.18 14.29
C LEU A 191 13.60 0.53 15.78
N PHE A 192 14.62 1.24 16.23
CA PHE A 192 14.75 1.54 17.66
C PHE A 192 15.54 2.82 17.94
N ALA A 193 15.21 3.47 19.04
CA ALA A 193 15.91 4.63 19.56
C ALA A 193 16.15 4.46 21.06
N VAL A 194 15.68 5.41 21.88
CA VAL A 194 15.70 5.37 23.34
C VAL A 194 14.40 5.95 23.86
N ASN A 195 13.65 5.19 24.65
CA ASN A 195 12.41 5.72 25.25
C ASN A 195 12.72 6.72 26.40
N ASN A 196 13.79 6.48 27.16
CA ASN A 196 14.29 7.40 28.18
C ASN A 196 15.39 8.32 27.60
N GLU A 197 15.04 9.09 26.58
CA GLU A 197 15.98 9.94 25.87
C GLU A 197 16.19 11.31 26.53
N CYS A 198 17.39 11.86 26.33
CA CYS A 198 17.70 13.23 26.64
C CYS A 198 16.86 14.19 25.79
N LYS A 199 16.55 15.36 26.35
CA LYS A 199 15.97 16.45 25.56
C LYS A 199 17.04 17.04 24.63
N GLY A 200 16.76 17.08 23.35
CA GLY A 200 17.70 17.52 22.31
C GLY A 200 17.91 19.03 22.25
N SER A 201 16.94 19.83 22.73
CA SER A 201 17.00 21.30 22.70
C SER A 201 16.63 21.93 24.05
N PRO A 202 16.97 23.22 24.27
CA PRO A 202 16.50 23.99 25.43
C PRO A 202 14.97 24.05 25.54
N ASP A 203 14.27 24.03 24.40
CA ASP A 203 12.81 24.09 24.30
C ASP A 203 12.14 22.76 24.62
N GLY A 204 12.93 21.73 24.87
CA GLY A 204 12.47 20.43 25.30
C GLY A 204 12.14 19.45 24.17
N ASP A 205 12.57 19.74 22.95
CA ASP A 205 12.51 18.78 21.86
C ASP A 205 13.30 17.52 22.15
N LEU A 206 12.85 16.44 21.57
CA LEU A 206 13.49 15.14 21.73
C LEU A 206 14.76 15.04 20.87
N THR A 207 15.65 14.11 21.20
CA THR A 207 16.86 13.83 20.44
C THR A 207 16.53 13.04 19.19
N PHE A 208 15.62 12.07 19.30
CA PHE A 208 15.25 11.15 18.25
C PHE A 208 13.86 11.48 17.69
N GLU A 209 13.73 11.40 16.36
CA GLU A 209 12.46 11.55 15.67
C GLU A 209 11.74 10.20 15.51
N SER A 210 10.77 10.15 14.61
CA SER A 210 9.88 9.00 14.45
C SER A 210 10.59 7.78 13.85
N ALA A 211 10.10 6.60 14.19
CA ALA A 211 10.51 5.38 13.52
C ALA A 211 9.93 5.32 12.08
N ILE A 212 8.64 5.64 11.89
CA ILE A 212 8.00 5.60 10.58
C ILE A 212 7.03 6.78 10.46
N ASP A 213 7.30 7.70 9.54
CA ASP A 213 6.41 8.79 9.20
C ASP A 213 5.86 8.68 7.77
N ILE A 214 4.55 8.76 7.62
CA ILE A 214 3.84 8.68 6.34
C ILE A 214 3.07 9.99 6.15
N LYS A 215 3.53 10.83 5.23
CA LYS A 215 3.12 12.23 5.13
C LYS A 215 2.55 12.55 3.74
N LYS A 216 1.82 13.66 3.64
CA LYS A 216 1.27 14.21 2.39
C LYS A 216 0.34 13.22 1.67
N ASP A 217 0.40 13.16 0.36
CA ASP A 217 -0.45 12.30 -0.49
C ASP A 217 0.02 10.84 -0.53
N SER A 218 0.77 10.38 0.48
CA SER A 218 1.21 8.98 0.53
C SER A 218 0.02 8.05 0.65
N HIS A 219 0.01 6.94 -0.14
CA HIS A 219 -1.09 5.99 -0.17
C HIS A 219 -0.63 4.58 -0.56
N ASN A 220 -1.47 3.58 -0.33
CA ASN A 220 -1.14 2.18 -0.58
C ASN A 220 0.16 1.76 0.11
N VAL A 221 0.25 2.00 1.42
CA VAL A 221 1.41 1.65 2.23
C VAL A 221 1.08 0.46 3.11
N THR A 222 2.00 -0.50 3.19
CA THR A 222 1.94 -1.62 4.13
C THR A 222 3.18 -1.63 5.00
N VAL A 223 2.98 -1.70 6.31
CA VAL A 223 4.01 -1.82 7.35
C VAL A 223 3.78 -3.14 8.07
N SER A 224 4.68 -4.12 7.89
CA SER A 224 4.43 -5.47 8.37
C SER A 224 5.64 -6.13 8.99
N TYR A 225 5.41 -6.99 9.97
CA TYR A 225 6.44 -7.82 10.62
C TYR A 225 7.65 -7.04 11.12
N ASN A 226 7.52 -5.75 11.45
CA ASN A 226 8.60 -4.97 12.02
C ASN A 226 8.64 -5.12 13.54
N LEU A 227 9.83 -5.06 14.11
CA LEU A 227 10.06 -4.85 15.54
C LEU A 227 10.39 -3.36 15.75
N ILE A 228 9.47 -2.62 16.39
CA ILE A 228 9.66 -1.22 16.73
C ILE A 228 9.74 -1.14 18.26
N ARG A 229 10.86 -0.67 18.77
CA ARG A 229 11.12 -0.71 20.20
C ARG A 229 11.88 0.51 20.73
N ASP A 230 11.79 0.73 22.02
CA ASP A 230 12.57 1.72 22.75
C ASP A 230 12.51 3.12 22.07
N SER A 231 11.30 3.54 21.71
CA SER A 231 11.10 4.81 20.99
C SER A 231 10.06 5.67 21.67
N LYS A 232 10.33 6.96 21.73
CA LYS A 232 9.38 7.92 22.30
C LYS A 232 8.33 8.38 21.30
N LYS A 233 8.71 8.59 20.05
CA LYS A 233 7.83 8.87 18.92
C LYS A 233 7.89 7.69 17.95
N VAL A 234 6.77 7.03 17.67
CA VAL A 234 6.78 5.90 16.74
C VAL A 234 6.47 6.34 15.32
N GLY A 235 5.34 7.04 15.08
CA GLY A 235 5.08 7.45 13.70
C GLY A 235 3.87 8.35 13.51
N LEU A 236 3.84 9.01 12.36
CA LEU A 236 2.75 9.86 11.91
C LEU A 236 2.12 9.31 10.63
N ASP A 237 0.79 9.39 10.57
CA ASP A 237 0.04 9.32 9.31
C ASP A 237 -0.58 10.71 9.09
N GLY A 238 0.18 11.58 8.43
CA GLY A 238 -0.08 13.01 8.31
C GLY A 238 0.74 13.88 9.26
N SER A 239 1.51 14.82 8.70
CA SER A 239 2.50 15.63 9.42
C SER A 239 1.89 16.74 10.29
N SER A 240 0.72 17.27 9.91
CA SER A 240 0.07 18.40 10.58
C SER A 240 -1.45 18.30 10.50
N SER A 241 -2.15 19.20 11.19
CA SER A 241 -3.62 19.29 11.14
C SER A 241 -4.19 19.60 9.74
N SER A 242 -3.37 20.13 8.84
CA SER A 242 -3.71 20.36 7.44
C SER A 242 -3.31 19.22 6.50
N ASP A 243 -2.46 18.28 6.94
CA ASP A 243 -2.06 17.10 6.18
C ASP A 243 -3.01 15.94 6.48
N ILE A 244 -4.22 16.05 5.94
CA ILE A 244 -5.36 15.15 6.16
C ILE A 244 -5.81 14.44 4.88
N ALA A 245 -4.88 14.05 4.02
CA ALA A 245 -5.19 13.42 2.73
C ALA A 245 -6.17 12.25 2.88
N GLY A 246 -7.37 12.42 2.31
CA GLY A 246 -8.47 11.45 2.44
C GLY A 246 -8.20 10.12 1.73
N GLY A 247 -7.31 10.12 0.74
CA GLY A 247 -6.87 8.92 0.01
C GLY A 247 -5.66 8.23 0.63
N ARG A 248 -5.23 8.61 1.83
CA ARG A 248 -4.15 7.91 2.53
C ARG A 248 -4.68 6.59 3.07
N GLU A 249 -4.19 5.50 2.51
CA GLU A 249 -4.59 4.13 2.81
C GLU A 249 -3.38 3.35 3.30
N ILE A 250 -3.38 2.98 4.59
CA ILE A 250 -2.22 2.40 5.26
C ILE A 250 -2.62 1.14 6.02
N THR A 251 -1.82 0.09 5.92
CA THR A 251 -1.95 -1.11 6.75
C THR A 251 -0.75 -1.25 7.68
N PHE A 252 -1.01 -1.51 8.95
CA PHE A 252 -0.03 -1.97 9.93
C PHE A 252 -0.43 -3.37 10.38
N HIS A 253 0.38 -4.39 10.11
CA HIS A 253 0.05 -5.73 10.55
C HIS A 253 1.27 -6.54 11.00
N HIS A 254 1.05 -7.42 11.97
CA HIS A 254 2.08 -8.30 12.50
C HIS A 254 3.34 -7.56 12.97
N ASN A 255 3.21 -6.30 13.39
CA ASN A 255 4.31 -5.55 13.98
C ASN A 255 4.34 -5.75 15.49
N ILE A 256 5.53 -5.68 16.07
CA ILE A 256 5.74 -5.65 17.51
C ILE A 256 6.14 -4.24 17.92
N TYR A 257 5.34 -3.64 18.80
CA TYR A 257 5.64 -2.37 19.46
C TYR A 257 6.00 -2.67 20.91
N ARG A 258 7.25 -2.45 21.30
CA ARG A 258 7.73 -2.80 22.64
C ARG A 258 8.46 -1.65 23.30
N ASN A 259 8.07 -1.31 24.55
CA ASN A 259 8.66 -0.20 25.30
C ASN A 259 8.68 1.11 24.50
N VAL A 260 7.52 1.53 24.02
CA VAL A 260 7.32 2.72 23.19
C VAL A 260 6.42 3.73 23.89
N SER A 261 6.55 5.01 23.57
CA SER A 261 5.78 6.01 24.28
C SER A 261 4.49 6.40 23.57
N ALA A 262 4.57 6.93 22.35
CA ALA A 262 3.41 7.50 21.69
C ALA A 262 3.42 7.35 20.17
N ARG A 263 2.25 7.61 19.53
CA ARG A 263 2.07 7.67 18.07
C ARG A 263 2.20 6.31 17.39
N LEU A 264 1.25 5.39 17.64
CA LEU A 264 1.27 4.00 17.14
C LEU A 264 0.15 3.65 16.13
N PRO A 265 -0.08 4.40 15.06
CA PRO A 265 0.43 5.73 14.72
C PRO A 265 -0.37 6.88 15.35
N LEU A 266 0.09 8.13 15.15
CA LEU A 266 -0.75 9.30 15.24
C LEU A 266 -1.31 9.58 13.85
N GLN A 267 -2.57 9.22 13.65
CA GLN A 267 -3.27 9.31 12.37
C GLN A 267 -4.03 10.64 12.24
N ARG A 268 -3.93 11.29 11.08
CA ARG A 268 -4.70 12.46 10.68
C ARG A 268 -5.35 12.24 9.33
N GLY A 269 -6.67 12.14 9.28
CA GLY A 269 -7.40 11.79 8.06
C GLY A 269 -7.10 10.36 7.59
N GLY A 270 -7.52 10.03 6.37
CA GLY A 270 -7.22 8.75 5.73
C GLY A 270 -7.85 7.52 6.39
N TRP A 271 -7.45 6.37 5.89
CA TRP A 271 -7.93 5.05 6.31
C TRP A 271 -6.76 4.18 6.76
N THR A 272 -6.86 3.62 7.95
CA THR A 272 -5.81 2.77 8.51
C THR A 272 -6.38 1.44 8.93
N HIS A 273 -5.73 0.35 8.55
CA HIS A 273 -6.04 -0.99 9.00
C HIS A 273 -4.91 -1.53 9.86
N MET A 274 -5.21 -1.88 11.10
CA MET A 274 -4.24 -2.35 12.10
C MET A 274 -4.67 -3.72 12.59
N TYR A 275 -3.99 -4.79 12.15
CA TYR A 275 -4.37 -6.14 12.56
C TYR A 275 -3.17 -7.00 12.93
N ASN A 276 -3.39 -7.91 13.85
CA ASN A 276 -2.38 -8.85 14.36
C ASN A 276 -1.07 -8.21 14.83
N ASN A 277 -1.13 -6.98 15.33
CA ASN A 277 0.02 -6.33 15.97
C ASN A 277 0.07 -6.71 17.46
N LEU A 278 1.28 -6.73 18.01
CA LEU A 278 1.56 -6.86 19.44
C LEU A 278 1.98 -5.50 20.00
N TYR A 279 1.17 -4.94 20.89
CA TYR A 279 1.44 -3.71 21.63
C TYR A 279 1.79 -4.07 23.07
N ASP A 280 3.08 -3.96 23.43
CA ASP A 280 3.60 -4.34 24.75
C ASP A 280 4.48 -3.24 25.36
N GLY A 281 4.01 -2.58 26.39
CA GLY A 281 4.73 -1.50 27.05
C GLY A 281 4.53 -0.14 26.38
N ILE A 282 3.27 0.30 26.22
CA ILE A 282 2.96 1.67 25.81
C ILE A 282 3.00 2.57 27.05
N THR A 283 3.89 3.59 27.07
CA THR A 283 4.13 4.37 28.28
C THR A 283 3.34 5.70 28.36
N ASP A 284 2.77 6.18 27.26
CA ASP A 284 1.94 7.40 27.23
C ASP A 284 0.63 7.23 26.45
N SER A 285 0.69 7.02 25.13
CA SER A 285 -0.50 6.87 24.30
C SER A 285 -0.23 5.99 23.07
N GLY A 286 -1.14 5.07 22.79
CA GLY A 286 -1.04 4.15 21.67
C GLY A 286 -1.48 4.74 20.33
N ILE A 287 -2.46 4.08 19.73
CA ILE A 287 -3.10 4.49 18.48
C ILE A 287 -3.88 5.78 18.76
N ASN A 288 -3.55 6.85 18.05
CA ASN A 288 -4.13 8.17 18.27
C ASN A 288 -4.78 8.68 16.99
N VAL A 289 -6.12 8.56 16.90
CA VAL A 289 -6.89 8.82 15.68
C VAL A 289 -7.50 10.21 15.73
N ARG A 290 -7.06 11.08 14.84
CA ARG A 290 -7.43 12.49 14.79
C ARG A 290 -7.95 12.90 13.40
N GLN A 291 -8.41 14.16 13.28
CA GLN A 291 -8.74 14.83 12.02
C GLN A 291 -9.63 13.98 11.11
N LYS A 292 -10.68 13.37 11.70
CA LYS A 292 -11.64 12.52 10.99
C LYS A 292 -11.00 11.32 10.25
N GLY A 293 -9.84 10.83 10.70
CA GLY A 293 -9.26 9.57 10.22
C GLY A 293 -10.14 8.38 10.63
N TYR A 294 -10.10 7.32 9.87
CA TYR A 294 -10.81 6.07 10.15
C TYR A 294 -9.81 4.94 10.37
N ALA A 295 -9.91 4.25 11.51
CA ALA A 295 -9.02 3.17 11.90
C ALA A 295 -9.80 1.89 12.18
N LEU A 296 -9.56 0.81 11.40
CA LEU A 296 -9.98 -0.54 11.77
C LEU A 296 -8.87 -1.17 12.59
N ILE A 297 -9.19 -1.54 13.84
CA ILE A 297 -8.24 -2.08 14.83
C ILE A 297 -8.74 -3.45 15.24
N GLU A 298 -8.16 -4.52 14.68
CA GLU A 298 -8.69 -5.86 14.89
C GLU A 298 -7.64 -6.93 15.13
N SER A 299 -8.02 -7.93 15.92
CA SER A 299 -7.21 -9.12 16.19
C SER A 299 -5.80 -8.80 16.72
N ASN A 300 -5.60 -7.63 17.36
CA ASN A 300 -4.34 -7.24 17.99
C ASN A 300 -4.26 -7.73 19.43
N TRP A 301 -3.05 -7.78 19.96
CA TRP A 301 -2.78 -8.01 21.36
C TRP A 301 -2.25 -6.74 22.03
N PHE A 302 -2.93 -6.28 23.08
CA PHE A 302 -2.54 -5.14 23.92
C PHE A 302 -2.22 -5.63 25.33
N GLN A 303 -1.06 -5.28 25.85
CA GLN A 303 -0.69 -5.49 27.25
C GLN A 303 0.26 -4.40 27.74
N ASN A 304 0.28 -4.13 29.06
CA ASN A 304 1.14 -3.11 29.66
C ASN A 304 0.99 -1.76 28.93
N ALA A 305 -0.23 -1.37 28.62
CA ALA A 305 -0.50 -0.26 27.72
C ALA A 305 -1.28 0.87 28.41
N LYS A 306 -0.72 2.08 28.35
CA LYS A 306 -1.38 3.30 28.78
C LYS A 306 -2.06 3.97 27.58
N ASN A 307 -3.35 4.30 27.70
CA ASN A 307 -4.15 4.90 26.65
C ASN A 307 -3.99 4.20 25.27
N PRO A 308 -4.25 2.90 25.15
CA PRO A 308 -3.91 2.11 23.97
C PRO A 308 -4.59 2.59 22.68
N VAL A 309 -5.83 3.12 22.77
CA VAL A 309 -6.57 3.72 21.66
C VAL A 309 -7.23 5.02 22.12
N THR A 310 -6.94 6.12 21.44
CA THR A 310 -7.33 7.45 21.93
C THR A 310 -7.40 8.49 20.80
N CYS A 311 -8.03 9.64 21.12
CA CYS A 311 -7.84 10.92 20.44
C CYS A 311 -7.33 11.92 21.49
N ARG A 312 -6.02 12.10 21.57
CA ARG A 312 -5.39 12.98 22.60
C ARG A 312 -4.72 14.19 21.97
N TYR A 313 -4.70 15.28 22.73
CA TYR A 313 -4.02 16.55 22.39
C TYR A 313 -4.57 17.27 21.14
N ASP A 314 -5.78 16.92 20.70
CA ASP A 314 -6.47 17.63 19.63
C ASP A 314 -7.97 17.64 19.92
N SER A 315 -8.39 18.67 20.66
CA SER A 315 -9.72 18.73 21.25
C SER A 315 -10.87 18.95 20.25
N SER A 316 -10.58 19.38 19.05
CA SER A 316 -11.63 19.82 18.12
C SER A 316 -11.93 18.82 17.00
N ASN A 317 -11.05 17.83 16.74
CA ASN A 317 -11.13 17.01 15.56
C ASN A 317 -10.66 15.58 15.80
N CYS A 318 -11.41 14.80 16.59
CA CYS A 318 -11.16 13.37 16.71
C CYS A 318 -11.51 12.63 15.42
N GLY A 319 -10.81 11.53 15.18
CA GLY A 319 -11.19 10.53 14.19
C GLY A 319 -12.04 9.43 14.80
N TYR A 320 -12.17 8.34 14.09
CA TYR A 320 -13.05 7.23 14.39
C TYR A 320 -12.27 5.91 14.38
N TRP A 321 -12.58 5.03 15.31
CA TRP A 321 -12.04 3.67 15.31
C TRP A 321 -13.14 2.63 15.39
N ASP A 322 -12.85 1.48 14.81
CA ASP A 322 -13.67 0.28 14.83
C ASP A 322 -12.86 -0.85 15.48
N LEU A 323 -13.28 -1.28 16.67
CA LEU A 323 -12.57 -2.29 17.48
C LEU A 323 -13.19 -3.66 17.25
N ARG A 324 -12.40 -4.62 16.75
CA ARG A 324 -12.89 -5.98 16.49
C ARG A 324 -11.91 -7.04 16.98
N ASN A 325 -12.39 -8.06 17.64
CA ASN A 325 -11.67 -9.30 17.95
C ASN A 325 -10.28 -9.12 18.62
N ASN A 326 -9.98 -7.98 19.24
CA ASN A 326 -8.74 -7.79 20.01
C ASN A 326 -8.78 -8.65 21.29
N ASN A 327 -7.62 -8.86 21.96
CA ASN A 327 -7.60 -9.53 23.26
C ASN A 327 -8.43 -8.78 24.32
N VAL A 328 -8.43 -7.46 24.29
CA VAL A 328 -9.33 -6.62 25.08
C VAL A 328 -10.69 -6.57 24.41
N ARG A 329 -11.75 -6.94 25.11
CA ARG A 329 -13.14 -6.99 24.61
C ARG A 329 -14.07 -6.00 25.30
N ASN A 330 -13.74 -5.66 26.54
CA ASN A 330 -14.52 -4.75 27.38
C ASN A 330 -13.65 -4.25 28.55
N PRO A 331 -14.07 -3.25 29.33
CA PRO A 331 -13.32 -2.73 30.46
C PRO A 331 -12.92 -3.75 31.53
N GLY A 332 -13.64 -4.86 31.68
CA GLY A 332 -13.30 -5.94 32.60
C GLY A 332 -11.97 -6.63 32.28
N ASP A 333 -11.51 -6.55 31.06
CA ASP A 333 -10.24 -7.14 30.61
C ASP A 333 -9.02 -6.25 30.97
N PHE A 334 -9.21 -4.98 31.35
CA PHE A 334 -8.11 -4.01 31.53
C PHE A 334 -7.12 -4.43 32.60
N ALA A 335 -7.61 -4.87 33.75
CA ALA A 335 -6.73 -5.34 34.84
C ALA A 335 -5.92 -6.58 34.42
N THR A 336 -6.52 -7.51 33.68
CA THR A 336 -5.89 -8.73 33.20
C THR A 336 -4.68 -8.43 32.29
N TYR A 337 -4.80 -7.42 31.45
CA TYR A 337 -3.75 -7.06 30.49
C TYR A 337 -2.93 -5.83 30.91
N ASN A 338 -3.10 -5.34 32.14
CA ASN A 338 -2.44 -4.14 32.64
C ASN A 338 -2.65 -2.93 31.70
N ILE A 339 -3.91 -2.68 31.34
CA ILE A 339 -4.33 -1.50 30.57
C ILE A 339 -4.69 -0.38 31.53
N THR A 340 -4.11 0.79 31.33
CA THR A 340 -4.35 1.96 32.19
C THR A 340 -4.70 3.19 31.37
N TRP A 341 -5.31 4.17 32.01
CA TRP A 341 -5.73 5.42 31.40
C TRP A 341 -5.22 6.59 32.22
N SER A 342 -4.91 7.69 31.57
CA SER A 342 -4.60 8.95 32.24
C SER A 342 -5.51 10.06 31.73
N SER A 343 -5.74 11.06 32.57
CA SER A 343 -6.44 12.27 32.19
C SER A 343 -5.72 12.98 31.04
N GLY A 344 -6.45 13.72 30.20
CA GLY A 344 -5.90 14.56 29.12
C GLY A 344 -6.15 14.05 27.72
N GLY A 345 -6.94 12.97 27.53
CA GLY A 345 -7.52 12.60 26.25
C GLY A 345 -8.79 13.41 25.97
N THR A 346 -9.10 13.63 24.70
CA THR A 346 -10.38 14.20 24.30
C THR A 346 -11.44 13.11 24.25
N ILE A 347 -11.10 11.98 23.63
CA ILE A 347 -11.87 10.74 23.60
C ILE A 347 -10.87 9.60 23.79
N ASP A 348 -11.17 8.71 24.69
CA ASP A 348 -10.38 7.52 24.99
C ASP A 348 -11.27 6.27 24.89
N ALA A 349 -10.70 5.15 24.49
CA ALA A 349 -11.41 3.86 24.44
C ALA A 349 -11.56 3.23 25.84
N THR A 350 -11.79 4.05 26.90
CA THR A 350 -11.97 3.58 28.26
C THR A 350 -13.17 2.67 28.45
N ASN A 351 -14.14 2.74 27.54
CA ASN A 351 -15.27 1.81 27.47
C ASN A 351 -15.03 0.67 26.50
N TRP A 352 -13.91 0.68 25.79
CA TRP A 352 -13.58 -0.24 24.70
C TRP A 352 -14.69 -0.35 23.64
N THR A 353 -15.24 0.78 23.25
CA THR A 353 -16.34 0.88 22.30
C THR A 353 -15.86 1.45 20.96
N THR A 354 -16.43 0.95 19.89
CA THR A 354 -16.27 1.50 18.54
C THR A 354 -16.87 2.90 18.45
N THR A 355 -16.13 3.86 17.90
CA THR A 355 -16.62 5.23 17.65
C THR A 355 -16.95 5.48 16.17
N ALA A 356 -16.55 4.58 15.27
CA ALA A 356 -16.88 4.68 13.85
C ALA A 356 -18.40 4.64 13.63
N PRO A 357 -18.96 5.59 12.85
CA PRO A 357 -20.41 5.67 12.63
C PRO A 357 -20.96 4.56 11.72
N PHE A 358 -20.08 3.75 11.14
CA PHE A 358 -20.38 2.58 10.30
C PHE A 358 -19.25 1.55 10.42
N PRO A 359 -19.53 0.26 10.15
CA PRO A 359 -18.48 -0.75 10.11
C PRO A 359 -17.44 -0.43 9.02
N ILE A 360 -16.17 -0.36 9.40
CA ILE A 360 -15.08 -0.11 8.43
C ILE A 360 -14.83 -1.40 7.66
N SER A 361 -14.85 -1.33 6.33
CA SER A 361 -14.53 -2.45 5.44
C SER A 361 -13.21 -2.20 4.71
N ILE A 362 -12.43 -3.25 4.54
CA ILE A 362 -11.11 -3.23 3.90
C ILE A 362 -11.22 -3.85 2.49
N PRO A 363 -10.66 -3.19 1.45
CA PRO A 363 -10.86 -3.60 0.06
C PRO A 363 -9.93 -4.72 -0.43
N TYR A 364 -9.13 -5.32 0.43
CA TYR A 364 -8.24 -6.43 0.09
C TYR A 364 -8.50 -7.66 0.95
N SER A 365 -8.11 -8.83 0.47
CA SER A 365 -8.21 -10.09 1.24
C SER A 365 -7.07 -10.21 2.24
N TYR A 366 -7.39 -10.59 3.45
CA TYR A 366 -6.44 -10.86 4.53
C TYR A 366 -6.99 -11.95 5.45
N SER A 367 -6.13 -12.56 6.25
CA SER A 367 -6.52 -13.68 7.13
C SER A 367 -5.90 -13.47 8.51
N PRO A 368 -6.59 -12.77 9.42
CA PRO A 368 -6.05 -12.51 10.74
C PRO A 368 -5.99 -13.80 11.56
N VAL A 369 -4.92 -13.96 12.33
CA VAL A 369 -4.82 -15.00 13.35
C VAL A 369 -5.40 -14.50 14.67
N THR A 370 -5.64 -15.39 15.62
CA THR A 370 -6.18 -14.99 16.94
C THR A 370 -5.18 -14.11 17.70
N PRO A 371 -5.64 -13.15 18.53
CA PRO A 371 -4.75 -12.34 19.37
C PRO A 371 -3.82 -13.17 20.27
N GLN A 372 -4.27 -14.31 20.78
CA GLN A 372 -3.44 -15.20 21.58
C GLN A 372 -2.27 -15.75 20.76
N CYS A 373 -2.50 -16.13 19.51
CA CYS A 373 -1.42 -16.58 18.62
C CYS A 373 -0.42 -15.46 18.31
N VAL A 374 -0.90 -14.23 18.13
CA VAL A 374 -0.03 -13.04 17.99
C VAL A 374 0.92 -12.95 19.18
N LYS A 375 0.39 -12.98 20.42
CA LYS A 375 1.20 -12.95 21.64
C LYS A 375 2.25 -14.05 21.67
N ASP A 376 1.83 -15.29 21.37
CA ASP A 376 2.66 -16.47 21.60
C ASP A 376 3.71 -16.70 20.51
N LYS A 377 3.46 -16.25 19.29
CA LYS A 377 4.24 -16.62 18.11
C LYS A 377 4.91 -15.48 17.37
N LEU A 378 4.35 -14.27 17.38
CA LEU A 378 4.79 -13.19 16.50
C LEU A 378 6.27 -12.83 16.64
N ALA A 379 6.85 -12.94 17.85
CA ALA A 379 8.27 -12.68 18.09
C ALA A 379 9.23 -13.58 17.29
N SER A 380 8.75 -14.74 16.82
CA SER A 380 9.53 -15.62 15.95
C SER A 380 9.47 -15.21 14.47
N TYR A 381 8.60 -14.27 14.12
CA TYR A 381 8.35 -13.85 12.74
C TYR A 381 8.72 -12.38 12.48
N ALA A 382 8.52 -11.49 13.44
CA ALA A 382 8.76 -10.06 13.26
C ALA A 382 10.19 -9.65 13.60
N GLY A 383 10.68 -8.61 12.92
CA GLY A 383 12.04 -8.09 13.03
C GLY A 383 13.02 -8.71 12.03
N VAL A 384 14.28 -8.31 12.15
CA VAL A 384 15.34 -8.77 11.24
C VAL A 384 15.73 -10.24 11.45
N GLY A 385 16.30 -10.84 10.41
CA GLY A 385 16.81 -12.23 10.46
C GLY A 385 15.73 -13.30 10.42
N LYS A 386 14.50 -12.98 10.06
CA LYS A 386 13.35 -13.91 10.05
C LYS A 386 13.07 -14.53 8.68
N ASN A 387 13.93 -14.31 7.70
CA ASN A 387 13.83 -14.87 6.35
C ASN A 387 12.46 -14.62 5.68
N ASN A 388 11.83 -13.48 5.96
CA ASN A 388 10.50 -13.10 5.48
C ASN A 388 9.40 -14.09 5.86
N ALA A 389 9.55 -14.82 6.95
CA ALA A 389 8.57 -15.80 7.43
C ALA A 389 7.26 -15.10 7.82
N GLN A 390 6.13 -15.67 7.44
CA GLN A 390 4.81 -15.14 7.75
C GLN A 390 4.11 -16.01 8.79
N LEU A 391 3.46 -15.38 9.76
CA LEU A 391 2.63 -16.04 10.76
C LEU A 391 1.28 -16.42 10.12
N THR A 392 1.00 -17.70 10.02
CA THR A 392 -0.20 -18.23 9.40
C THR A 392 -1.11 -18.91 10.42
N ALA A 393 -2.38 -19.11 10.07
CA ALA A 393 -3.32 -19.86 10.91
C ALA A 393 -2.80 -21.28 11.24
N SER A 394 -2.10 -21.93 10.31
CA SER A 394 -1.47 -23.23 10.54
C SER A 394 -0.40 -23.18 11.64
N ALA A 395 0.42 -22.14 11.69
CA ALA A 395 1.42 -21.94 12.77
C ALA A 395 0.77 -21.74 14.15
N CYS A 396 -0.50 -21.33 14.18
CA CYS A 396 -1.31 -21.15 15.38
C CYS A 396 -2.03 -22.43 15.85
N GLY A 397 -1.82 -23.57 15.19
CA GLY A 397 -2.53 -24.83 15.52
C GLY A 397 -3.98 -24.86 15.02
N GLY A 398 -4.39 -23.91 14.20
CA GLY A 398 -5.70 -23.87 13.55
C GLY A 398 -5.68 -24.63 12.21
N THR A 399 -6.74 -25.35 11.90
CA THR A 399 -7.04 -25.72 10.52
C THR A 399 -7.35 -24.44 9.76
N THR A 400 -6.83 -24.29 8.55
CA THR A 400 -7.07 -23.13 7.67
C THR A 400 -8.58 -22.93 7.47
N SER A 401 -9.19 -22.10 8.29
CA SER A 401 -10.52 -21.58 8.05
C SER A 401 -10.33 -20.19 7.47
N SER A 402 -10.48 -20.07 6.15
CA SER A 402 -10.59 -18.75 5.52
C SER A 402 -11.81 -18.07 6.12
N VAL A 403 -11.59 -16.98 6.85
CA VAL A 403 -12.69 -16.16 7.34
C VAL A 403 -13.24 -15.42 6.11
N ALA A 404 -14.37 -15.90 5.61
CA ALA A 404 -15.23 -15.09 4.78
C ALA A 404 -15.61 -13.81 5.57
N PRO A 405 -15.79 -12.66 4.93
CA PRO A 405 -16.09 -11.41 5.64
C PRO A 405 -17.28 -11.61 6.54
N SER A 406 -17.09 -11.32 7.84
CA SER A 406 -18.03 -11.58 8.92
C SER A 406 -19.37 -10.93 8.67
N SER A 407 -20.40 -11.75 8.52
CA SER A 407 -21.79 -11.32 8.63
C SER A 407 -22.08 -10.88 10.08
N VAL A 408 -22.67 -9.72 10.22
CA VAL A 408 -23.14 -9.13 11.48
C VAL A 408 -24.02 -10.15 12.22
N PRO A 409 -23.80 -10.42 13.53
CA PRO A 409 -24.78 -11.18 14.31
C PRO A 409 -26.00 -10.30 14.56
N THR A 410 -27.12 -10.65 13.94
CA THR A 410 -28.43 -10.17 14.34
C THR A 410 -28.73 -10.69 15.73
N SER A 411 -28.83 -9.79 16.69
CA SER A 411 -29.35 -10.05 18.02
C SER A 411 -30.79 -10.58 17.92
N SER A 412 -30.99 -11.87 18.12
CA SER A 412 -32.31 -12.47 18.26
C SER A 412 -32.77 -12.27 19.70
N VAL A 413 -33.68 -11.32 19.90
CA VAL A 413 -34.52 -11.29 21.06
C VAL A 413 -35.65 -12.30 20.80
N ALA A 414 -35.68 -13.37 21.55
CA ALA A 414 -36.76 -14.35 21.52
C ALA A 414 -38.04 -13.76 22.14
N PRO A 415 -39.20 -13.84 21.47
CA PRO A 415 -40.47 -13.69 22.15
C PRO A 415 -41.03 -15.08 22.54
N SER A 416 -41.39 -15.17 23.80
CA SER A 416 -42.06 -16.30 24.39
C SER A 416 -43.37 -16.65 23.69
N SER A 417 -43.58 -17.96 23.58
CA SER A 417 -44.76 -18.63 23.08
C SER A 417 -46.10 -18.20 23.72
N ARG A 418 -47.10 -17.94 22.88
CA ARG A 418 -48.49 -18.33 23.16
C ARG A 418 -49.19 -18.78 21.89
N SER A 419 -49.70 -20.00 21.97
CA SER A 419 -50.55 -20.66 21.00
C SER A 419 -51.90 -19.96 20.83
N SER A 420 -52.40 -19.91 19.63
CA SER A 420 -53.82 -20.18 19.34
C SER A 420 -54.07 -20.34 17.85
N SER A 421 -54.79 -21.38 17.56
CA SER A 421 -55.25 -21.91 16.27
C SER A 421 -56.23 -21.01 15.53
N SER A 422 -56.20 -21.05 14.23
CA SER A 422 -57.24 -21.48 13.28
C SER A 422 -57.50 -20.55 12.09
N VAL A 423 -57.65 -21.22 10.99
CA VAL A 423 -58.59 -21.07 9.85
C VAL A 423 -58.11 -20.34 8.59
N ILE A 424 -58.14 -21.13 7.56
CA ILE A 424 -58.00 -20.95 6.12
C ILE A 424 -58.89 -19.80 5.56
N SER A 425 -58.32 -19.01 4.66
CA SER A 425 -59.05 -18.61 3.45
C SER A 425 -58.07 -18.06 2.39
N SER A 426 -58.15 -18.70 1.25
CA SER A 426 -57.54 -18.34 -0.02
C SER A 426 -58.22 -17.13 -0.64
N VAL A 427 -57.44 -16.06 -0.91
CA VAL A 427 -57.81 -15.10 -1.95
C VAL A 427 -56.52 -14.65 -2.63
N ALA A 428 -56.42 -14.85 -3.93
CA ALA A 428 -55.43 -14.29 -4.77
C ALA A 428 -55.64 -12.76 -4.89
N PRO A 429 -54.57 -11.95 -4.85
CA PRO A 429 -54.68 -10.58 -5.31
C PRO A 429 -54.09 -10.44 -6.72
N SER A 430 -54.91 -9.83 -7.52
CA SER A 430 -54.66 -9.27 -8.82
C SER A 430 -53.41 -8.38 -8.88
N SER A 431 -52.71 -8.52 -9.98
CA SER A 431 -51.66 -7.65 -10.46
C SER A 431 -52.04 -6.17 -10.44
N GLN A 432 -51.39 -5.37 -9.62
CA GLN A 432 -51.31 -3.95 -9.83
C GLN A 432 -49.89 -3.62 -10.33
N SER A 433 -49.83 -3.22 -11.57
CA SER A 433 -48.65 -2.61 -12.18
C SER A 433 -48.41 -1.24 -11.55
N SER A 434 -47.41 -1.14 -10.69
CA SER A 434 -46.83 0.15 -10.32
C SER A 434 -45.87 0.58 -11.44
N SER A 435 -46.22 1.66 -12.14
CA SER A 435 -45.35 2.33 -13.10
C SER A 435 -44.06 2.80 -12.42
N SER A 436 -42.97 2.08 -12.64
CA SER A 436 -41.64 2.53 -12.30
C SER A 436 -41.23 3.64 -13.28
N VAL A 437 -40.96 4.83 -12.74
CA VAL A 437 -40.23 5.88 -13.47
C VAL A 437 -38.85 5.28 -13.82
N ALA A 438 -38.58 5.12 -15.10
CA ALA A 438 -37.32 4.57 -15.58
C ALA A 438 -36.16 5.45 -15.11
N ALA A 439 -35.25 4.90 -14.33
CA ALA A 439 -34.02 5.55 -13.96
C ALA A 439 -33.19 5.76 -15.23
N THR A 440 -32.91 7.01 -15.60
CA THR A 440 -32.18 7.39 -16.81
C THR A 440 -30.67 7.18 -16.72
N GLY A 441 -30.18 6.43 -15.72
CA GLY A 441 -28.76 6.20 -15.51
C GLY A 441 -28.36 4.71 -15.57
N SER A 442 -27.10 4.43 -15.87
CA SER A 442 -26.56 3.08 -16.02
C SER A 442 -25.21 2.89 -15.32
N ILE A 443 -24.93 1.63 -14.93
CA ILE A 443 -23.61 1.20 -14.44
C ILE A 443 -23.06 0.22 -15.47
N ALA A 444 -21.92 0.57 -16.09
CA ALA A 444 -21.22 -0.28 -17.05
C ALA A 444 -20.11 -1.05 -16.35
N LEU A 445 -20.26 -2.37 -16.22
CA LEU A 445 -19.30 -3.29 -15.60
C LEU A 445 -18.47 -4.02 -16.64
N GLY A 446 -17.15 -4.10 -16.42
CA GLY A 446 -16.21 -4.95 -17.14
C GLY A 446 -15.56 -5.96 -16.20
N ALA A 447 -15.21 -7.14 -16.72
CA ALA A 447 -14.48 -8.19 -16.02
C ALA A 447 -13.28 -8.63 -16.85
N THR A 448 -12.09 -8.69 -16.25
CA THR A 448 -10.85 -9.08 -16.92
C THR A 448 -10.13 -10.13 -16.10
N ALA A 449 -9.81 -11.27 -16.69
CA ALA A 449 -9.02 -12.31 -16.04
C ALA A 449 -7.54 -11.93 -16.00
N THR A 450 -6.90 -12.17 -14.88
CA THR A 450 -5.45 -12.18 -14.69
C THR A 450 -4.98 -13.63 -14.52
N ASN A 451 -3.70 -13.84 -14.20
CA ASN A 451 -3.18 -15.20 -14.01
C ASN A 451 -3.88 -15.98 -12.87
N ASN A 452 -4.31 -15.30 -11.80
CA ASN A 452 -4.87 -15.94 -10.60
C ASN A 452 -6.13 -15.25 -10.05
N SER A 453 -6.72 -14.27 -10.75
CA SER A 453 -7.89 -13.54 -10.28
C SER A 453 -8.69 -12.95 -11.42
N ILE A 454 -9.90 -12.47 -11.12
CA ILE A 454 -10.71 -11.71 -12.06
C ILE A 454 -10.87 -10.29 -11.51
N VAL A 455 -10.44 -9.31 -12.30
CA VAL A 455 -10.55 -7.89 -11.96
C VAL A 455 -11.81 -7.32 -12.57
N LEU A 456 -12.65 -6.74 -11.74
CA LEU A 456 -13.88 -6.04 -12.11
C LEU A 456 -13.64 -4.54 -12.07
N SER A 457 -14.08 -3.82 -13.09
CA SER A 457 -14.07 -2.36 -13.11
C SER A 457 -15.39 -1.83 -13.67
N TRP A 458 -15.89 -0.71 -13.11
CA TRP A 458 -17.16 -0.14 -13.58
C TRP A 458 -17.17 1.37 -13.55
N SER A 459 -18.00 1.93 -14.40
CA SER A 459 -18.34 3.33 -14.44
C SER A 459 -19.83 3.54 -14.26
N ALA A 460 -20.22 4.66 -13.67
CA ALA A 460 -21.62 5.08 -13.55
C ALA A 460 -21.87 6.30 -14.45
N ASN A 461 -22.94 6.25 -15.21
CA ASN A 461 -23.40 7.35 -16.04
C ASN A 461 -24.79 7.78 -15.56
N ASN A 462 -24.91 9.03 -15.12
CA ASN A 462 -26.13 9.61 -14.51
C ASN A 462 -26.71 8.78 -13.35
N VAL A 463 -25.86 8.05 -12.62
CA VAL A 463 -26.21 7.30 -11.39
C VAL A 463 -25.35 7.80 -10.25
N THR A 464 -25.98 8.28 -9.20
CA THR A 464 -25.28 8.50 -7.93
C THR A 464 -25.02 7.15 -7.28
N LEU A 465 -23.74 6.84 -7.01
CA LEU A 465 -23.39 5.59 -6.34
C LEU A 465 -23.44 5.76 -4.82
N GLY A 466 -24.11 4.80 -4.19
CA GLY A 466 -24.24 4.63 -2.76
C GLY A 466 -23.57 3.33 -2.31
N ALA A 467 -24.28 2.53 -1.51
CA ALA A 467 -23.81 1.19 -1.14
C ALA A 467 -23.81 0.29 -2.37
N GLN A 468 -22.68 -0.33 -2.67
CA GLN A 468 -22.51 -1.21 -3.81
C GLN A 468 -22.26 -2.64 -3.35
N GLU A 469 -22.84 -3.60 -4.07
CA GLU A 469 -22.66 -5.03 -3.81
C GLU A 469 -22.19 -5.70 -5.10
N VAL A 470 -21.15 -6.55 -4.99
CA VAL A 470 -20.65 -7.38 -6.10
C VAL A 470 -21.28 -8.75 -5.99
N TYR A 471 -21.87 -9.20 -7.08
CA TYR A 471 -22.45 -10.54 -7.20
C TYR A 471 -21.70 -11.36 -8.23
N ARG A 472 -21.66 -12.69 -8.02
CA ARG A 472 -21.01 -13.65 -8.90
C ARG A 472 -21.90 -14.87 -9.09
N ASP A 473 -21.87 -15.44 -10.32
CA ASP A 473 -22.44 -16.75 -10.64
C ASP A 473 -21.55 -17.50 -11.64
N THR A 474 -21.89 -18.76 -11.91
CA THR A 474 -21.24 -19.59 -12.95
C THR A 474 -21.99 -19.57 -14.27
N ASP A 475 -23.14 -18.92 -14.35
CA ASP A 475 -23.92 -18.69 -15.56
C ASP A 475 -24.33 -17.22 -15.70
N ALA A 476 -24.98 -16.87 -16.81
CA ALA A 476 -25.37 -15.50 -17.16
C ALA A 476 -26.74 -15.07 -16.57
N ASP A 477 -27.47 -15.99 -15.95
CA ASP A 477 -28.75 -15.68 -15.32
C ASP A 477 -28.48 -14.96 -13.98
N PRO A 478 -29.03 -13.77 -13.74
CA PRO A 478 -28.88 -13.11 -12.44
C PRO A 478 -29.65 -13.80 -11.29
N ALA A 479 -30.50 -14.78 -11.58
CA ALA A 479 -31.17 -15.58 -10.55
C ALA A 479 -30.17 -16.57 -9.94
N GLY A 480 -30.08 -16.60 -8.60
CA GLY A 480 -29.14 -17.49 -7.91
C GLY A 480 -27.76 -16.89 -7.62
N ARG A 481 -27.41 -15.77 -8.25
CA ARG A 481 -26.12 -15.10 -8.02
C ARG A 481 -25.81 -14.85 -6.55
N VAL A 482 -24.57 -15.13 -6.14
CA VAL A 482 -24.11 -14.97 -4.76
C VAL A 482 -23.38 -13.65 -4.61
N ARG A 483 -23.69 -12.91 -3.54
CA ARG A 483 -22.95 -11.70 -3.20
C ARG A 483 -21.56 -12.08 -2.68
N ILE A 484 -20.53 -11.55 -3.32
CA ILE A 484 -19.12 -11.81 -2.96
C ILE A 484 -18.44 -10.61 -2.31
N ALA A 485 -19.01 -9.39 -2.42
CA ALA A 485 -18.50 -8.21 -1.72
C ALA A 485 -19.59 -7.15 -1.52
N SER A 486 -19.36 -6.28 -0.51
CA SER A 486 -20.06 -5.01 -0.30
C SER A 486 -19.03 -3.90 -0.29
N LEU A 487 -19.29 -2.83 -1.06
CA LEU A 487 -18.32 -1.80 -1.38
C LEU A 487 -18.89 -0.40 -1.11
N ALA A 488 -18.02 0.54 -0.75
CA ALA A 488 -18.38 1.94 -0.57
C ALA A 488 -18.70 2.64 -1.91
N ALA A 489 -19.40 3.76 -1.84
CA ALA A 489 -19.82 4.56 -2.99
C ALA A 489 -18.68 5.00 -3.92
N SER A 490 -17.48 5.19 -3.38
CA SER A 490 -16.29 5.64 -4.12
C SER A 490 -15.59 4.55 -4.93
N VAL A 491 -15.85 3.26 -4.63
CA VAL A 491 -15.15 2.13 -5.23
C VAL A 491 -15.59 1.90 -6.68
N ARG A 492 -14.65 1.67 -7.58
CA ARG A 492 -14.85 1.42 -9.02
C ARG A 492 -14.05 0.21 -9.54
N LEU A 493 -13.37 -0.46 -8.63
CA LEU A 493 -12.54 -1.63 -8.94
C LEU A 493 -12.74 -2.69 -7.85
N TYR A 494 -12.82 -3.95 -8.24
CA TYR A 494 -12.84 -5.08 -7.32
C TYR A 494 -12.09 -6.25 -7.93
N THR A 495 -11.31 -6.96 -7.13
CA THR A 495 -10.57 -8.13 -7.58
C THR A 495 -11.13 -9.38 -6.91
N ASP A 496 -11.70 -10.28 -7.68
CA ASP A 496 -12.09 -11.60 -7.24
C ASP A 496 -10.90 -12.56 -7.32
N SER A 497 -10.21 -12.74 -6.21
CA SER A 497 -9.11 -13.71 -6.06
C SER A 497 -9.59 -15.11 -5.71
N THR A 498 -10.90 -15.31 -5.52
CA THR A 498 -11.51 -16.61 -5.21
C THR A 498 -12.02 -17.35 -6.44
N ALA A 499 -11.93 -16.73 -7.62
CA ALA A 499 -12.32 -17.36 -8.88
C ALA A 499 -11.37 -18.51 -9.20
N ALA A 500 -11.94 -19.71 -9.42
CA ALA A 500 -11.17 -20.90 -9.76
C ALA A 500 -10.65 -20.85 -11.20
N SER A 501 -9.43 -21.34 -11.42
CA SER A 501 -8.86 -21.48 -12.75
C SER A 501 -9.68 -22.48 -13.59
N GLY A 502 -9.92 -22.15 -14.85
CA GLY A 502 -10.68 -22.98 -15.77
C GLY A 502 -12.20 -22.82 -15.68
N GLN A 503 -12.73 -22.11 -14.69
CA GLN A 503 -14.15 -21.80 -14.55
C GLN A 503 -14.48 -20.43 -15.12
N THR A 504 -15.57 -20.29 -15.88
CA THR A 504 -16.13 -18.98 -16.28
C THR A 504 -17.04 -18.48 -15.19
N TYR A 505 -16.87 -17.23 -14.79
CA TYR A 505 -17.73 -16.55 -13.84
C TYR A 505 -18.37 -15.33 -14.48
N TYR A 506 -19.60 -15.03 -14.03
CA TYR A 506 -20.40 -13.86 -14.39
C TYR A 506 -20.55 -12.96 -13.17
N TYR A 507 -20.51 -11.65 -13.37
CA TYR A 507 -20.51 -10.67 -12.30
C TYR A 507 -21.52 -9.56 -12.54
N TRP A 508 -22.04 -8.99 -11.45
CA TRP A 508 -22.95 -7.83 -11.44
C TRP A 508 -22.59 -6.91 -10.28
N ILE A 509 -22.80 -5.60 -10.48
CA ILE A 509 -22.79 -4.60 -9.42
C ILE A 509 -24.25 -4.21 -9.15
N LYS A 510 -24.68 -4.34 -7.90
CA LYS A 510 -25.93 -3.78 -7.42
C LYS A 510 -25.60 -2.54 -6.60
N ASN A 511 -26.09 -1.39 -7.01
CA ASN A 511 -25.96 -0.12 -6.31
C ASN A 511 -27.27 0.23 -5.62
N THR A 512 -27.20 0.69 -4.38
CA THR A 512 -28.36 1.19 -3.62
C THR A 512 -28.07 2.59 -3.12
N THR A 513 -28.86 3.57 -3.57
CA THR A 513 -28.74 4.97 -3.15
C THR A 513 -30.12 5.47 -2.74
N SER A 514 -30.27 5.93 -1.51
CA SER A 514 -31.57 6.43 -0.97
C SER A 514 -32.75 5.49 -1.22
N GLY A 515 -32.51 4.17 -1.10
CA GLY A 515 -33.52 3.13 -1.33
C GLY A 515 -33.76 2.75 -2.80
N VAL A 516 -33.16 3.46 -3.76
CA VAL A 516 -33.25 3.12 -5.19
C VAL A 516 -32.13 2.15 -5.56
N VAL A 517 -32.50 1.04 -6.22
CA VAL A 517 -31.56 0.02 -6.70
C VAL A 517 -31.28 0.22 -8.18
N THR A 518 -30.01 0.25 -8.55
CA THR A 518 -29.52 0.23 -9.94
C THR A 518 -28.53 -0.91 -10.11
N ASN A 519 -28.78 -1.80 -11.06
CA ASN A 519 -27.87 -2.92 -11.37
C ASN A 519 -27.02 -2.59 -12.59
N SER A 520 -25.80 -3.14 -12.65
CA SER A 520 -24.95 -3.12 -13.85
C SER A 520 -25.44 -4.14 -14.89
N ASN A 521 -24.82 -4.09 -16.09
CA ASN A 521 -24.81 -5.24 -17.00
C ASN A 521 -24.09 -6.44 -16.35
N ALA A 522 -24.34 -7.65 -16.87
CA ALA A 522 -23.48 -8.80 -16.62
C ALA A 522 -22.11 -8.61 -17.29
N ALA A 523 -21.03 -8.98 -16.60
CA ALA A 523 -19.70 -9.08 -17.19
C ALA A 523 -19.09 -10.45 -16.84
N SER A 524 -18.38 -11.09 -17.77
CA SER A 524 -17.82 -12.42 -17.52
C SER A 524 -16.33 -12.51 -17.82
N ALA A 525 -15.64 -13.38 -17.08
CA ALA A 525 -14.24 -13.69 -17.31
C ALA A 525 -13.92 -15.13 -16.85
N ARG A 526 -12.80 -15.70 -17.36
CA ARG A 526 -12.30 -17.02 -17.03
C ARG A 526 -10.79 -16.98 -16.84
N ILE A 527 -10.31 -17.45 -15.72
CA ILE A 527 -8.87 -17.63 -15.48
C ILE A 527 -8.40 -18.85 -16.28
N GLY A 528 -7.35 -18.70 -17.10
CA GLY A 528 -6.79 -19.81 -17.87
C GLY A 528 -6.29 -20.95 -16.98
N SER A 529 -6.51 -22.22 -17.36
CA SER A 529 -5.89 -23.36 -16.69
C SER A 529 -4.44 -23.50 -17.16
N THR A 530 -3.47 -23.58 -16.25
CA THR A 530 -2.11 -24.03 -16.57
C THR A 530 -2.15 -25.53 -16.85
N ALA A 531 -2.33 -25.91 -18.11
CA ALA A 531 -2.12 -27.29 -18.53
C ALA A 531 -0.65 -27.47 -18.92
N SER A 532 -0.02 -28.49 -18.35
CA SER A 532 1.30 -28.99 -18.69
C SER A 532 1.38 -29.33 -20.18
N SER A 533 2.42 -28.85 -20.85
CA SER A 533 2.63 -28.98 -22.29
C SER A 533 2.91 -30.40 -22.69
N SER A 534 2.10 -30.97 -23.62
CA SER A 534 2.52 -31.98 -24.57
C SER A 534 2.22 -31.51 -25.98
N VAL A 535 3.23 -31.57 -26.82
CA VAL A 535 3.28 -31.06 -28.18
C VAL A 535 2.37 -31.85 -29.10
N ALA A 536 1.50 -31.18 -29.85
CA ALA A 536 1.07 -31.62 -31.17
C ALA A 536 0.69 -30.42 -32.04
N SER A 537 1.35 -30.33 -33.18
CA SER A 537 1.15 -29.30 -34.21
C SER A 537 -0.20 -29.43 -34.89
N SER A 538 -0.89 -28.33 -35.12
CA SER A 538 -1.36 -27.91 -36.45
C SER A 538 -2.33 -26.69 -36.38
N SER A 539 -2.08 -25.78 -37.32
CA SER A 539 -2.98 -24.77 -37.97
C SER A 539 -3.56 -23.63 -37.14
N ALA A 540 -2.95 -22.48 -37.39
CA ALA A 540 -3.48 -21.13 -37.62
C ALA A 540 -4.84 -20.75 -36.98
N SER A 541 -4.78 -19.85 -35.98
CA SER A 541 -5.68 -18.71 -35.88
C SER A 541 -5.03 -17.57 -35.10
N SER A 542 -5.12 -16.40 -35.66
CA SER A 542 -4.55 -15.10 -35.35
C SER A 542 -4.53 -14.70 -33.88
N SER A 543 -3.33 -14.46 -33.34
CA SER A 543 -3.09 -13.71 -32.08
C SER A 543 -3.35 -12.23 -32.33
N SER A 544 -4.43 -11.66 -31.76
CA SER A 544 -4.70 -10.23 -31.80
C SER A 544 -4.05 -9.50 -30.61
N GLY A 545 -2.73 -9.41 -30.58
CA GLY A 545 -2.00 -8.39 -29.81
C GLY A 545 -2.28 -6.98 -30.40
N ALA A 546 -2.02 -5.92 -29.61
CA ALA A 546 -2.12 -4.56 -30.10
C ALA A 546 -1.27 -4.40 -31.37
N PRO A 547 -1.78 -3.74 -32.41
CA PRO A 547 -1.07 -3.61 -33.68
C PRO A 547 0.22 -2.81 -33.48
N VAL A 548 1.30 -3.25 -34.13
CA VAL A 548 2.52 -2.45 -34.24
C VAL A 548 2.23 -1.29 -35.17
N LEU A 549 2.23 -0.07 -34.63
CA LEU A 549 1.88 1.13 -35.38
C LEU A 549 3.09 1.65 -36.14
N GLY A 550 3.01 1.65 -37.46
CA GLY A 550 4.01 2.25 -38.36
C GLY A 550 3.50 3.52 -39.03
N GLY A 551 4.42 4.36 -39.49
CA GLY A 551 4.12 5.58 -40.28
C GLY A 551 4.45 6.88 -39.54
N THR A 552 4.59 7.98 -40.32
CA THR A 552 4.91 9.33 -39.78
C THR A 552 3.77 10.33 -40.05
N GLY A 553 2.70 9.88 -40.68
CA GLY A 553 1.52 10.69 -41.01
C GLY A 553 0.60 10.98 -39.81
N ASP A 554 -0.57 11.54 -40.10
CA ASP A 554 -1.59 11.82 -39.09
C ASP A 554 -2.26 10.54 -38.57
N TYR A 555 -2.15 9.42 -39.29
CA TYR A 555 -2.72 8.12 -38.93
C TYR A 555 -1.66 7.00 -39.07
N PRO A 556 -1.74 5.93 -38.27
CA PRO A 556 -0.88 4.77 -38.50
C PRO A 556 -1.10 4.14 -39.87
N SER A 557 -0.09 3.49 -40.41
CA SER A 557 -0.20 2.76 -41.70
C SER A 557 -1.33 1.72 -41.61
N GLY A 558 -2.24 1.78 -42.61
CA GLY A 558 -3.42 0.91 -42.67
C GLY A 558 -4.61 1.34 -41.79
N PHE A 559 -4.55 2.50 -41.15
CA PHE A 559 -5.66 3.09 -40.40
C PHE A 559 -6.33 4.22 -41.19
N SER A 560 -7.65 4.32 -41.08
CA SER A 560 -8.47 5.39 -41.69
C SER A 560 -9.05 6.29 -40.59
N LYS A 561 -9.09 7.60 -40.84
CA LYS A 561 -9.72 8.57 -39.91
C LYS A 561 -11.16 8.15 -39.58
N CYS A 562 -11.52 8.28 -38.30
CA CYS A 562 -12.90 8.11 -37.83
C CYS A 562 -13.44 9.30 -37.03
N ALA A 563 -12.56 10.11 -36.42
CA ALA A 563 -13.00 11.26 -35.64
C ALA A 563 -11.87 12.29 -35.47
N ASP A 564 -12.22 13.54 -35.29
CA ASP A 564 -11.33 14.58 -34.76
C ASP A 564 -11.41 14.64 -33.22
N LEU A 565 -10.51 15.39 -32.61
CA LEU A 565 -10.46 15.53 -31.14
C LEU A 565 -11.81 16.09 -30.63
N GLY A 566 -12.37 15.40 -29.64
CA GLY A 566 -13.67 15.73 -29.03
C GLY A 566 -14.87 15.02 -29.67
N GLU A 567 -14.72 14.44 -30.85
CA GLU A 567 -15.79 13.70 -31.56
C GLU A 567 -15.81 12.21 -31.12
N THR A 568 -16.76 11.44 -31.64
CA THR A 568 -16.88 10.00 -31.36
C THR A 568 -16.47 9.20 -32.61
N CYS A 569 -15.50 8.31 -32.43
CA CYS A 569 -15.06 7.35 -33.45
C CYS A 569 -15.94 6.09 -33.42
N ALA A 570 -16.73 5.85 -34.47
CA ALA A 570 -17.50 4.62 -34.60
C ALA A 570 -16.70 3.58 -35.41
N VAL A 571 -16.60 2.37 -34.86
CA VAL A 571 -15.88 1.24 -35.48
C VAL A 571 -16.90 0.38 -36.24
N THR A 572 -16.94 0.50 -37.54
CA THR A 572 -17.96 -0.20 -38.36
C THR A 572 -17.45 -1.49 -39.01
N SER A 573 -16.12 -1.74 -39.00
CA SER A 573 -15.50 -2.91 -39.61
C SER A 573 -14.07 -3.14 -39.06
N GLY A 574 -13.39 -4.17 -39.52
CA GLY A 574 -11.99 -4.46 -39.23
C GLY A 574 -11.75 -5.18 -37.91
N ASP A 575 -10.56 -5.04 -37.36
CA ASP A 575 -10.11 -5.75 -36.16
C ASP A 575 -10.45 -5.03 -34.82
N GLY A 576 -11.13 -3.88 -34.92
CA GLY A 576 -11.58 -3.14 -33.74
C GLY A 576 -10.51 -2.31 -33.02
N TRP A 577 -9.30 -2.18 -33.55
CA TRP A 577 -8.29 -1.31 -32.98
C TRP A 577 -8.46 0.14 -33.40
N VAL A 578 -8.61 1.04 -32.43
CA VAL A 578 -8.67 2.49 -32.64
C VAL A 578 -7.39 3.11 -32.13
N ALA A 579 -6.74 3.92 -32.98
CA ALA A 579 -5.55 4.70 -32.64
C ALA A 579 -5.92 6.16 -32.39
N PHE A 580 -5.37 6.76 -31.36
CA PHE A 580 -5.50 8.16 -30.96
C PHE A 580 -4.13 8.83 -30.97
N GLY A 581 -3.97 9.94 -31.67
CA GLY A 581 -2.72 10.66 -31.82
C GLY A 581 -2.48 11.20 -33.22
N ARG A 582 -1.21 11.50 -33.55
CA ARG A 582 -0.77 11.92 -34.91
C ARG A 582 0.76 11.89 -35.04
N LYS A 583 1.28 12.04 -36.26
CA LYS A 583 2.71 12.24 -36.59
C LYS A 583 3.63 11.21 -35.95
N GLY A 584 3.29 9.94 -36.06
CA GLY A 584 4.12 8.85 -35.52
C GLY A 584 3.94 8.58 -34.00
N LYS A 585 3.10 9.34 -33.32
CA LYS A 585 2.82 9.19 -31.89
C LYS A 585 1.36 8.82 -31.68
N TRP A 586 1.09 7.57 -31.34
CA TRP A 586 -0.27 7.05 -31.14
C TRP A 586 -0.33 6.13 -29.93
N VAL A 587 -1.52 6.10 -29.34
CA VAL A 587 -1.95 5.05 -28.40
C VAL A 587 -3.15 4.35 -28.99
N THR A 588 -3.34 3.06 -28.65
CA THR A 588 -4.45 2.27 -29.18
C THR A 588 -5.37 1.77 -28.10
N LYS A 589 -6.66 1.66 -28.45
CA LYS A 589 -7.64 0.91 -27.68
C LYS A 589 -8.45 -0.01 -28.59
N LYS A 590 -8.85 -1.15 -28.04
CA LYS A 590 -9.73 -2.08 -28.73
C LYS A 590 -11.18 -1.71 -28.46
N VAL A 591 -11.98 -1.60 -29.52
CA VAL A 591 -13.41 -1.31 -29.50
C VAL A 591 -14.10 -2.36 -30.34
N SER A 592 -15.18 -2.94 -29.85
CA SER A 592 -15.93 -3.96 -30.61
C SER A 592 -16.47 -3.36 -31.91
N VAL A 593 -16.48 -4.15 -33.00
CA VAL A 593 -17.14 -3.75 -34.24
C VAL A 593 -18.62 -3.48 -33.97
N GLY A 594 -19.12 -2.36 -34.41
CA GLY A 594 -20.45 -1.83 -34.07
C GLY A 594 -20.45 -0.90 -32.86
N GLY A 595 -19.36 -0.83 -32.10
CA GLY A 595 -19.19 0.09 -30.97
C GLY A 595 -18.53 1.42 -31.38
N SER A 596 -18.34 2.28 -30.36
CA SER A 596 -17.70 3.59 -30.58
C SER A 596 -16.87 3.99 -29.34
N ILE A 597 -15.93 4.93 -29.55
CA ILE A 597 -15.10 5.50 -28.50
C ILE A 597 -14.96 7.02 -28.69
N ALA A 598 -15.04 7.80 -27.63
CA ALA A 598 -14.78 9.22 -27.70
C ALA A 598 -13.30 9.49 -28.04
N CYS A 599 -13.05 10.37 -29.01
CA CYS A 599 -11.71 10.76 -29.43
C CYS A 599 -11.13 11.83 -28.49
N THR A 600 -10.85 11.43 -27.25
CA THR A 600 -10.39 12.33 -26.19
C THR A 600 -9.22 11.73 -25.40
N VAL A 601 -8.42 12.60 -24.79
CA VAL A 601 -7.34 12.19 -23.86
C VAL A 601 -7.90 11.30 -22.72
N ALA A 602 -9.06 11.66 -22.18
CA ALA A 602 -9.70 10.89 -21.11
C ALA A 602 -10.08 9.46 -21.57
N ALA A 603 -10.57 9.30 -22.80
CA ALA A 603 -10.93 8.00 -23.34
C ALA A 603 -9.74 7.09 -23.62
N PHE A 604 -8.57 7.64 -23.97
CA PHE A 604 -7.36 6.89 -24.29
C PHE A 604 -6.34 6.84 -23.15
N GLY A 605 -6.49 7.66 -22.11
CA GLY A 605 -5.64 7.67 -20.93
C GLY A 605 -4.28 8.37 -21.10
N SER A 606 -4.00 8.93 -22.29
CA SER A 606 -2.78 9.70 -22.54
C SER A 606 -2.95 10.69 -23.69
N ASP A 607 -2.07 11.71 -23.74
CA ASP A 607 -1.94 12.67 -24.83
C ASP A 607 -0.63 12.41 -25.59
N PRO A 608 -0.63 11.53 -26.62
CA PRO A 608 0.60 11.06 -27.24
C PRO A 608 1.30 12.11 -28.12
N ALA A 609 0.57 13.07 -28.68
CA ALA A 609 1.10 14.01 -29.68
C ALA A 609 0.86 15.48 -29.38
N GLY A 610 0.18 15.79 -28.27
CA GLY A 610 -0.33 17.13 -28.00
C GLY A 610 -1.48 17.51 -28.94
N ASN A 611 -2.15 18.63 -28.66
CA ASN A 611 -3.30 19.09 -29.43
C ASN A 611 -2.92 19.53 -30.86
N PRO A 612 -3.73 19.25 -31.92
CA PRO A 612 -4.91 18.38 -31.91
C PRO A 612 -4.56 16.91 -32.27
N ASN A 613 -4.92 15.96 -31.40
CA ASN A 613 -4.92 14.53 -31.72
C ASN A 613 -6.11 14.17 -32.64
N LYS A 614 -6.03 13.01 -33.31
CA LYS A 614 -7.08 12.47 -34.16
C LYS A 614 -7.31 11.00 -33.88
N CYS A 615 -8.50 10.49 -34.12
CA CYS A 615 -8.80 9.08 -34.04
C CYS A 615 -8.87 8.43 -35.43
N SER A 616 -8.36 7.21 -35.49
CA SER A 616 -8.41 6.38 -36.68
C SER A 616 -8.56 4.90 -36.28
N TYR A 617 -9.14 4.08 -37.16
CA TYR A 617 -9.21 2.64 -36.93
C TYR A 617 -8.83 1.86 -38.20
N LYS A 618 -8.42 0.61 -37.99
CA LYS A 618 -8.06 -0.28 -39.08
C LYS A 618 -9.33 -0.93 -39.60
N LYS A 619 -9.66 -0.65 -40.89
CA LYS A 619 -10.79 -1.24 -41.61
C LYS A 619 -10.57 -2.69 -41.97
#